data_898eea7ce75b19d0bf47f8c1424c250c
#
_entry.id   898eea7ce75b19d0bf47f8c1424c250c
#
_cell.length_a   1.000
_cell.length_b   1.000
_cell.length_c   1.000
_cell.angle_alpha   90.00
_cell.angle_beta   90.00
_cell.angle_gamma   90.00
#
_symmetry.space_group_name_H-M   'P 1'
#
loop_
_entity.id
_entity.type
_entity.pdbx_description
1 polymer ?
#
loop_
_entity_poly.entity_id
_entity_poly.type
_entity_poly.pdbx_seq_one_letter_code
_entity_poly.pdbx_strand_id
1 'polypeptide(L)'
;YIEWTAERIDGGEPDLQTEGAVAKYLATEAGNKAAEDAIQAHGGYGYTKEYMVEKIKRDVKITTIYEGTSEIMEWTIARDRWQLHLKTRGAFYSDWAARLDKIQRTEPDNGAATAALALRALAVVLERCRIDRLTRNQHLLFRLGELIAYAETAAIFAERVQSHPTTAIPLDVPTRQAMARIHARDAALKVAADGLRWAIGAGQTDPNLAGSLNLPGIYQAQAGLIEDMDFVSK
;
A
#
# COMPACT_ATOMS: atom_id res chain seq x y z
N TYR A 1 8.62 0.13 -4.97
CA TYR A 1 9.00 0.19 -3.56
C TYR A 1 10.24 -0.67 -3.28
N ILE A 2 10.33 -1.89 -3.80
CA ILE A 2 11.50 -2.78 -3.64
C ILE A 2 12.77 -2.08 -4.17
N GLU A 3 12.76 -1.58 -5.40
CA GLU A 3 13.90 -0.87 -6.00
C GLU A 3 14.31 0.35 -5.18
N TRP A 4 13.34 1.14 -4.76
CA TRP A 4 13.57 2.30 -3.91
C TRP A 4 14.22 1.92 -2.58
N THR A 5 13.78 0.83 -1.97
CA THR A 5 14.38 0.32 -0.73
C THR A 5 15.80 -0.19 -0.99
N ALA A 6 16.03 -0.91 -2.08
CA ALA A 6 17.35 -1.42 -2.46
C ALA A 6 18.36 -0.27 -2.72
N GLU A 7 17.96 0.75 -3.47
CA GLU A 7 18.79 1.94 -3.72
C GLU A 7 19.23 2.64 -2.42
N ARG A 8 18.35 2.72 -1.41
CA ARG A 8 18.68 3.29 -0.10
C ARG A 8 19.66 2.43 0.68
N ILE A 9 19.49 1.10 0.62
CA ILE A 9 20.44 0.14 1.21
C ILE A 9 21.81 0.28 0.55
N ASP A 10 21.86 0.30 -0.79
CA ASP A 10 23.10 0.47 -1.55
C ASP A 10 23.74 1.83 -1.29
N GLY A 11 22.94 2.85 -1.03
CA GLY A 11 23.39 4.17 -0.59
C GLY A 11 23.91 4.23 0.85
N GLY A 12 23.85 3.11 1.59
CA GLY A 12 24.35 3.02 2.96
C GLY A 12 23.44 3.69 4.00
N GLU A 13 22.15 3.89 3.69
CA GLU A 13 21.22 4.46 4.64
C GLU A 13 20.93 3.47 5.77
N PRO A 14 21.05 3.86 7.05
CA PRO A 14 20.77 2.98 8.18
C PRO A 14 19.28 2.82 8.44
N ASP A 15 18.94 1.79 9.21
CA ASP A 15 17.61 1.61 9.83
C ASP A 15 16.44 1.49 8.85
N LEU A 16 16.62 0.76 7.74
CA LEU A 16 15.59 0.48 6.72
C LEU A 16 14.74 -0.77 7.02
N GLN A 17 14.64 -1.19 8.28
CA GLN A 17 13.90 -2.39 8.67
C GLN A 17 12.42 -2.32 8.27
N THR A 18 11.80 -1.16 8.46
CA THR A 18 10.38 -0.98 8.11
C THR A 18 10.17 -1.02 6.61
N GLU A 19 11.02 -0.36 5.84
CA GLU A 19 10.99 -0.35 4.38
C GLU A 19 11.19 -1.76 3.82
N GLY A 20 12.14 -2.52 4.37
CA GLY A 20 12.34 -3.93 4.03
C GLY A 20 11.12 -4.78 4.36
N ALA A 21 10.47 -4.54 5.50
CA ALA A 21 9.25 -5.24 5.88
C ALA A 21 8.09 -4.92 4.94
N VAL A 22 7.90 -3.66 4.55
CA VAL A 22 6.87 -3.25 3.56
C VAL A 22 7.15 -3.90 2.21
N ALA A 23 8.40 -3.83 1.72
CA ALA A 23 8.81 -4.43 0.45
C ALA A 23 8.53 -5.94 0.42
N LYS A 24 8.97 -6.67 1.47
CA LYS A 24 8.74 -8.11 1.60
C LYS A 24 7.27 -8.45 1.65
N TYR A 25 6.50 -7.79 2.52
CA TYR A 25 5.09 -8.05 2.73
C TYR A 25 4.28 -7.92 1.43
N LEU A 26 4.31 -6.75 0.81
CA LEU A 26 3.50 -6.51 -0.39
C LEU A 26 3.96 -7.32 -1.60
N ALA A 27 5.26 -7.51 -1.79
CA ALA A 27 5.76 -8.31 -2.90
C ALA A 27 5.32 -9.77 -2.80
N THR A 28 5.40 -10.36 -1.61
CA THR A 28 5.02 -11.77 -1.41
C THR A 28 3.51 -11.99 -1.48
N GLU A 29 2.70 -11.06 -0.94
CA GLU A 29 1.24 -11.13 -1.06
C GLU A 29 0.78 -10.91 -2.51
N ALA A 30 1.35 -9.92 -3.21
CA ALA A 30 1.06 -9.69 -4.63
C ALA A 30 1.45 -10.89 -5.50
N GLY A 31 2.61 -11.49 -5.25
CA GLY A 31 3.05 -12.69 -5.96
C GLY A 31 2.11 -13.88 -5.73
N ASN A 32 1.66 -14.08 -4.50
CA ASN A 32 0.67 -15.12 -4.17
C ASN A 32 -0.68 -14.88 -4.87
N LYS A 33 -1.14 -13.62 -4.91
CA LYS A 33 -2.38 -13.25 -5.59
C LYS A 33 -2.26 -13.45 -7.10
N ALA A 34 -1.17 -13.00 -7.70
CA ALA A 34 -0.92 -13.16 -9.14
C ALA A 34 -0.87 -14.64 -9.54
N ALA A 35 -0.23 -15.50 -8.73
CA ALA A 35 -0.19 -16.94 -8.99
C ALA A 35 -1.59 -17.59 -8.87
N GLU A 36 -2.43 -17.15 -7.93
CA GLU A 36 -3.82 -17.57 -7.80
C GLU A 36 -4.64 -17.18 -9.04
N ASP A 37 -4.51 -15.92 -9.46
CA ASP A 37 -5.21 -15.41 -10.63
C ASP A 37 -4.77 -16.12 -11.91
N ALA A 38 -3.48 -16.48 -12.02
CA ALA A 38 -2.96 -17.27 -13.13
C ALA A 38 -3.60 -18.67 -13.19
N ILE A 39 -3.74 -19.36 -12.05
CA ILE A 39 -4.46 -20.64 -11.98
C ILE A 39 -5.90 -20.45 -12.45
N GLN A 40 -6.58 -19.43 -11.94
CA GLN A 40 -7.97 -19.17 -12.28
C GLN A 40 -8.13 -18.87 -13.78
N ALA A 41 -7.22 -18.08 -14.37
CA ALA A 41 -7.24 -17.73 -15.79
C ALA A 41 -7.04 -18.96 -16.71
N HIS A 42 -6.24 -19.97 -16.26
CA HIS A 42 -6.05 -21.22 -16.98
C HIS A 42 -7.25 -22.20 -16.83
N GLY A 43 -8.20 -21.89 -15.94
CA GLY A 43 -9.32 -22.78 -15.65
C GLY A 43 -8.87 -24.16 -15.15
N GLY A 44 -9.52 -25.24 -15.63
CA GLY A 44 -9.16 -26.61 -15.23
C GLY A 44 -7.72 -27.00 -15.52
N TYR A 45 -7.13 -26.46 -16.57
CA TYR A 45 -5.73 -26.69 -16.90
C TYR A 45 -4.76 -26.12 -15.87
N GLY A 46 -5.09 -24.98 -15.24
CA GLY A 46 -4.27 -24.36 -14.20
C GLY A 46 -4.14 -25.22 -12.94
N TYR A 47 -5.07 -26.15 -12.71
CA TYR A 47 -5.06 -27.08 -11.59
C TYR A 47 -4.19 -28.32 -11.84
N THR A 48 -3.87 -28.64 -13.08
CA THR A 48 -3.14 -29.85 -13.47
C THR A 48 -1.63 -29.60 -13.49
N LYS A 49 -0.84 -30.68 -13.33
CA LYS A 49 0.63 -30.60 -13.26
C LYS A 49 1.32 -30.38 -14.62
N GLU A 50 0.58 -30.48 -15.71
CA GLU A 50 1.08 -30.23 -17.05
C GLU A 50 1.43 -28.75 -17.28
N TYR A 51 0.83 -27.85 -16.49
CA TYR A 51 1.06 -26.40 -16.57
C TYR A 51 1.82 -25.90 -15.33
N MET A 52 2.78 -25.01 -15.55
CA MET A 52 3.67 -24.53 -14.50
C MET A 52 2.98 -23.67 -13.43
N VAL A 53 1.79 -23.14 -13.70
CA VAL A 53 1.13 -22.19 -12.79
C VAL A 53 0.80 -22.79 -11.42
N GLU A 54 0.44 -24.10 -11.35
CA GLU A 54 0.19 -24.77 -10.07
C GLU A 54 1.48 -24.88 -9.24
N LYS A 55 2.61 -25.17 -9.90
CA LYS A 55 3.92 -25.23 -9.26
C LYS A 55 4.35 -23.85 -8.78
N ILE A 56 4.19 -22.82 -9.60
CA ILE A 56 4.50 -21.44 -9.23
C ILE A 56 3.71 -21.04 -7.99
N LYS A 57 2.40 -21.38 -7.92
CA LYS A 57 1.59 -21.12 -6.73
C LYS A 57 2.16 -21.75 -5.46
N ARG A 58 2.59 -22.99 -5.53
CA ARG A 58 3.21 -23.69 -4.39
C ARG A 58 4.55 -23.06 -4.01
N ASP A 59 5.37 -22.73 -5.00
CA ASP A 59 6.69 -22.13 -4.78
C ASP A 59 6.59 -20.71 -4.19
N VAL A 60 5.60 -19.90 -4.63
CA VAL A 60 5.39 -18.54 -4.12
C VAL A 60 4.75 -18.56 -2.72
N LYS A 61 3.92 -19.57 -2.39
CA LYS A 61 3.24 -19.61 -1.08
C LYS A 61 4.21 -19.56 0.09
N ILE A 62 5.35 -20.23 0.00
CA ILE A 62 6.32 -20.24 1.10
C ILE A 62 6.88 -18.85 1.41
N THR A 63 6.89 -17.94 0.45
CA THR A 63 7.42 -16.59 0.62
C THR A 63 6.64 -15.74 1.63
N THR A 64 5.37 -16.06 1.87
CA THR A 64 4.56 -15.41 2.92
C THR A 64 4.76 -16.01 4.31
N ILE A 65 5.58 -17.08 4.43
CA ILE A 65 5.76 -17.86 5.66
C ILE A 65 7.19 -17.70 6.20
N TYR A 66 8.21 -17.92 5.36
CA TYR A 66 9.61 -17.90 5.79
C TYR A 66 10.17 -16.47 5.87
N GLU A 67 11.31 -16.32 6.56
CA GLU A 67 11.98 -15.02 6.78
C GLU A 67 11.05 -13.94 7.36
N GLY A 68 10.14 -14.38 8.20
CA GLY A 68 9.08 -13.58 8.79
C GLY A 68 7.76 -13.73 8.05
N THR A 69 6.73 -14.24 8.74
CA THR A 69 5.40 -14.36 8.13
C THR A 69 4.81 -13.00 7.76
N SER A 70 3.80 -12.99 6.89
CA SER A 70 3.08 -11.76 6.55
C SER A 70 2.62 -11.01 7.81
N GLU A 71 2.11 -11.71 8.83
CA GLU A 71 1.67 -11.11 10.09
C GLU A 71 2.83 -10.50 10.89
N ILE A 72 4.03 -11.11 10.87
CA ILE A 72 5.21 -10.53 11.51
C ILE A 72 5.67 -9.26 10.78
N MET A 73 5.58 -9.25 9.45
CA MET A 73 5.86 -8.03 8.67
C MET A 73 4.85 -6.93 8.99
N GLU A 74 3.55 -7.23 8.97
CA GLU A 74 2.48 -6.30 9.35
C GLU A 74 2.71 -5.72 10.76
N TRP A 75 3.06 -6.59 11.72
CA TRP A 75 3.35 -6.14 13.08
C TRP A 75 4.58 -5.24 13.15
N THR A 76 5.66 -5.58 12.44
CA THR A 76 6.88 -4.76 12.39
C THR A 76 6.59 -3.38 11.81
N ILE A 77 5.90 -3.33 10.67
CA ILE A 77 5.48 -2.08 10.02
C ILE A 77 4.65 -1.23 10.98
N ALA A 78 3.61 -1.83 11.57
CA ALA A 78 2.72 -1.11 12.48
C ALA A 78 3.46 -0.57 13.70
N ARG A 79 4.30 -1.41 14.35
CA ARG A 79 5.07 -1.03 15.53
C ARG A 79 5.97 0.18 15.25
N ASP A 80 6.74 0.12 14.18
CA ASP A 80 7.76 1.13 13.90
C ASP A 80 7.11 2.44 13.43
N ARG A 81 6.11 2.36 12.55
CA ARG A 81 5.36 3.55 12.12
C ARG A 81 4.49 4.15 13.22
N TRP A 82 4.01 3.32 14.14
CA TRP A 82 3.36 3.81 15.35
C TRP A 82 4.30 4.64 16.22
N GLN A 83 5.53 4.18 16.45
CA GLN A 83 6.53 4.94 17.20
C GLN A 83 6.87 6.26 16.49
N LEU A 84 6.97 6.24 15.16
CA LEU A 84 7.21 7.43 14.36
C LEU A 84 6.03 8.41 14.44
N HIS A 85 4.78 7.92 14.39
CA HIS A 85 3.58 8.74 14.58
C HIS A 85 3.59 9.47 15.93
N LEU A 86 3.92 8.76 17.00
CA LEU A 86 4.02 9.36 18.33
C LEU A 86 5.15 10.39 18.40
N LYS A 87 6.35 10.04 17.90
CA LYS A 87 7.53 10.91 17.89
C LYS A 87 7.29 12.22 17.13
N THR A 88 6.60 12.15 16.01
CA THR A 88 6.28 13.30 15.16
C THR A 88 4.97 13.99 15.52
N ARG A 89 4.27 13.51 16.55
CA ARG A 89 2.94 13.99 16.94
C ARG A 89 1.94 14.01 15.76
N GLY A 90 2.00 12.97 14.93
CA GLY A 90 1.14 12.80 13.76
C GLY A 90 1.57 13.53 12.50
N ALA A 91 2.65 14.34 12.53
CA ALA A 91 3.04 15.15 11.38
C ALA A 91 3.61 14.34 10.21
N PHE A 92 4.22 13.17 10.44
CA PHE A 92 4.96 12.42 9.42
C PHE A 92 4.16 12.22 8.12
N TYR A 93 2.96 11.66 8.21
CA TYR A 93 2.13 11.39 7.02
C TYR A 93 1.49 12.65 6.45
N SER A 94 1.16 13.63 7.29
CA SER A 94 0.63 14.91 6.82
C SER A 94 1.66 15.71 6.03
N ASP A 95 2.91 15.71 6.48
CA ASP A 95 4.02 16.36 5.79
C ASP A 95 4.34 15.64 4.47
N TRP A 96 4.27 14.30 4.45
CA TRP A 96 4.46 13.52 3.24
C TRP A 96 3.34 13.80 2.23
N ALA A 97 2.09 13.82 2.67
CA ALA A 97 0.96 14.20 1.81
C ALA A 97 1.13 15.61 1.21
N ALA A 98 1.63 16.57 1.99
CA ALA A 98 1.91 17.92 1.49
C ALA A 98 3.04 17.94 0.44
N ARG A 99 4.02 17.01 0.51
CA ARG A 99 5.02 16.84 -0.58
C ARG A 99 4.38 16.31 -1.85
N LEU A 100 3.49 15.31 -1.73
CA LEU A 100 2.75 14.78 -2.88
C LEU A 100 1.85 15.82 -3.56
N ASP A 101 1.25 16.74 -2.80
CA ASP A 101 0.49 17.86 -3.38
C ASP A 101 1.37 18.79 -4.23
N LYS A 102 2.65 18.94 -3.88
CA LYS A 102 3.59 19.71 -4.70
C LYS A 102 3.92 18.96 -5.99
N ILE A 103 4.17 17.65 -5.90
CA ILE A 103 4.41 16.80 -7.07
C ILE A 103 3.20 16.81 -8.00
N GLN A 104 1.98 16.71 -7.49
CA GLN A 104 0.75 16.79 -8.29
C GLN A 104 0.67 18.07 -9.15
N ARG A 105 1.23 19.18 -8.69
CA ARG A 105 1.21 20.45 -9.46
C ARG A 105 2.17 20.45 -10.65
N THR A 106 3.26 19.70 -10.55
CA THR A 106 4.28 19.58 -11.60
C THR A 106 4.05 18.37 -12.49
N GLU A 107 3.46 17.33 -11.95
CA GLU A 107 3.25 16.02 -12.60
C GLU A 107 1.83 15.52 -12.30
N PRO A 108 0.79 16.05 -12.95
CA PRO A 108 -0.61 15.80 -12.56
C PRO A 108 -1.10 14.37 -12.77
N ASP A 109 -0.44 13.57 -13.62
CA ASP A 109 -0.96 12.25 -14.06
C ASP A 109 -0.36 11.06 -13.31
N ASN A 110 0.39 11.29 -12.23
CA ASN A 110 1.12 10.25 -11.52
C ASN A 110 0.39 9.65 -10.29
N GLY A 111 -0.85 10.06 -10.01
CA GLY A 111 -1.62 9.58 -8.86
C GLY A 111 -1.26 10.23 -7.52
N ALA A 112 -0.39 11.25 -7.49
CA ALA A 112 0.10 11.88 -6.26
C ALA A 112 -1.02 12.49 -5.40
N ALA A 113 -2.01 13.14 -6.01
CA ALA A 113 -3.15 13.69 -5.26
C ALA A 113 -3.93 12.60 -4.51
N THR A 114 -4.17 11.48 -5.17
CA THR A 114 -4.91 10.34 -4.58
C THR A 114 -4.07 9.64 -3.50
N ALA A 115 -2.78 9.46 -3.72
CA ALA A 115 -1.85 8.95 -2.70
C ALA A 115 -1.76 9.88 -1.48
N ALA A 116 -1.82 11.21 -1.69
CA ALA A 116 -1.90 12.18 -0.59
C ALA A 116 -3.19 12.01 0.23
N LEU A 117 -4.33 11.69 -0.40
CA LEU A 117 -5.57 11.36 0.32
C LEU A 117 -5.39 10.10 1.18
N ALA A 118 -4.73 9.07 0.66
CA ALA A 118 -4.43 7.84 1.43
C ALA A 118 -3.59 8.15 2.68
N LEU A 119 -2.53 8.96 2.55
CA LEU A 119 -1.66 9.33 3.67
C LEU A 119 -2.40 10.18 4.71
N ARG A 120 -3.27 11.11 4.30
CA ARG A 120 -4.08 11.91 5.22
C ARG A 120 -5.09 11.04 5.96
N ALA A 121 -5.78 10.15 5.27
CA ALA A 121 -6.69 9.20 5.88
C ALA A 121 -5.94 8.31 6.89
N LEU A 122 -4.74 7.83 6.54
CA LEU A 122 -3.91 7.05 7.45
C LEU A 122 -3.52 7.83 8.71
N ALA A 123 -3.15 9.11 8.57
CA ALA A 123 -2.86 9.97 9.73
C ALA A 123 -4.06 10.07 10.67
N VAL A 124 -5.27 10.22 10.14
CA VAL A 124 -6.53 10.25 10.92
C VAL A 124 -6.78 8.92 11.62
N VAL A 125 -6.59 7.78 10.91
CA VAL A 125 -6.77 6.43 11.49
C VAL A 125 -5.78 6.21 12.65
N LEU A 126 -4.51 6.54 12.47
CA LEU A 126 -3.50 6.40 13.52
C LEU A 126 -3.81 7.28 14.73
N GLU A 127 -4.21 8.51 14.51
CA GLU A 127 -4.58 9.40 15.60
C GLU A 127 -5.82 8.89 16.35
N ARG A 128 -6.80 8.34 15.63
CA ARG A 128 -7.96 7.69 16.26
C ARG A 128 -7.54 6.49 17.09
N CYS A 129 -6.65 5.65 16.57
CA CYS A 129 -6.09 4.53 17.31
C CYS A 129 -5.34 4.97 18.59
N ARG A 130 -4.70 6.14 18.55
CA ARG A 130 -4.03 6.72 19.72
C ARG A 130 -5.04 7.14 20.79
N ILE A 131 -6.06 7.88 20.40
CA ILE A 131 -7.10 8.40 21.31
C ILE A 131 -7.81 7.25 22.02
N ASP A 132 -8.24 6.24 21.27
CA ASP A 132 -9.01 5.09 21.77
C ASP A 132 -8.14 3.95 22.31
N ARG A 133 -6.80 4.10 22.30
CA ARG A 133 -5.83 3.08 22.75
C ARG A 133 -5.98 1.74 22.05
N LEU A 134 -6.35 1.77 20.78
CA LEU A 134 -6.68 0.57 20.00
C LEU A 134 -5.45 -0.31 19.68
N THR A 135 -4.25 0.24 19.71
CA THR A 135 -2.99 -0.49 19.45
C THR A 135 -2.66 -1.57 20.48
N ARG A 136 -3.45 -1.70 21.54
CA ARG A 136 -3.39 -2.84 22.48
C ARG A 136 -4.00 -4.11 21.89
N ASN A 137 -4.78 -4.00 20.81
CA ASN A 137 -5.39 -5.12 20.12
C ASN A 137 -4.44 -5.58 19.00
N GLN A 138 -3.93 -6.81 19.11
CA GLN A 138 -2.98 -7.39 18.15
C GLN A 138 -3.56 -7.49 16.73
N HIS A 139 -4.82 -7.88 16.59
CA HIS A 139 -5.48 -7.96 15.29
C HIS A 139 -5.50 -6.61 14.60
N LEU A 140 -5.81 -5.55 15.37
CA LEU A 140 -5.81 -4.20 14.82
C LEU A 140 -4.40 -3.73 14.41
N LEU A 141 -3.37 -4.10 15.16
CA LEU A 141 -1.99 -3.80 14.77
C LEU A 141 -1.62 -4.41 13.42
N PHE A 142 -2.00 -5.66 13.15
CA PHE A 142 -1.78 -6.26 11.84
C PHE A 142 -2.48 -5.47 10.74
N ARG A 143 -3.76 -5.13 10.94
CA ARG A 143 -4.51 -4.34 9.96
C ARG A 143 -3.91 -2.95 9.73
N LEU A 144 -3.39 -2.29 10.77
CA LEU A 144 -2.66 -1.03 10.62
C LEU A 144 -1.40 -1.20 9.79
N GLY A 145 -0.63 -2.28 9.98
CA GLY A 145 0.55 -2.59 9.18
C GLY A 145 0.22 -2.71 7.68
N GLU A 146 -0.87 -3.40 7.37
CA GLU A 146 -1.38 -3.50 6.01
C GLU A 146 -1.74 -2.12 5.43
N LEU A 147 -2.53 -1.30 6.15
CA LEU A 147 -2.92 0.04 5.69
C LEU A 147 -1.72 0.95 5.46
N ILE A 148 -0.73 0.91 6.35
CA ILE A 148 0.52 1.64 6.21
C ILE A 148 1.26 1.22 4.94
N ALA A 149 1.42 -0.09 4.72
CA ALA A 149 2.10 -0.60 3.55
C ALA A 149 1.45 -0.12 2.24
N TYR A 150 0.12 -0.18 2.14
CA TYR A 150 -0.60 0.30 0.96
C TYR A 150 -0.42 1.80 0.74
N ALA A 151 -0.56 2.62 1.78
CA ALA A 151 -0.43 4.07 1.66
C ALA A 151 1.00 4.49 1.28
N GLU A 152 2.03 3.91 1.91
CA GLU A 152 3.43 4.24 1.64
C GLU A 152 3.86 3.80 0.24
N THR A 153 3.43 2.62 -0.22
CA THR A 153 3.77 2.16 -1.58
C THR A 153 3.08 3.00 -2.64
N ALA A 154 1.85 3.43 -2.42
CA ALA A 154 1.18 4.36 -3.33
C ALA A 154 1.91 5.71 -3.41
N ALA A 155 2.38 6.23 -2.28
CA ALA A 155 3.14 7.47 -2.22
C ALA A 155 4.48 7.35 -2.97
N ILE A 156 5.27 6.31 -2.69
CA ILE A 156 6.56 6.08 -3.36
C ILE A 156 6.35 5.82 -4.85
N PHE A 157 5.30 5.08 -5.25
CA PHE A 157 5.03 4.86 -6.66
C PHE A 157 4.75 6.19 -7.39
N ALA A 158 3.90 7.04 -6.82
CA ALA A 158 3.61 8.36 -7.38
C ALA A 158 4.86 9.25 -7.48
N GLU A 159 5.74 9.23 -6.47
CA GLU A 159 7.00 9.98 -6.47
C GLU A 159 7.99 9.49 -7.55
N ARG A 160 7.93 8.20 -7.91
CA ARG A 160 8.94 7.55 -8.77
C ARG A 160 8.46 7.16 -10.17
N VAL A 161 7.26 7.53 -10.55
CA VAL A 161 6.69 7.19 -11.88
C VAL A 161 7.62 7.57 -13.03
N GLN A 162 8.29 8.73 -12.93
CA GLN A 162 9.22 9.22 -13.96
C GLN A 162 10.61 8.58 -13.88
N SER A 163 10.94 7.89 -12.79
CA SER A 163 12.24 7.25 -12.64
C SER A 163 12.40 6.11 -13.64
N HIS A 164 13.61 5.91 -14.12
CA HIS A 164 13.93 4.74 -14.95
C HIS A 164 14.02 3.51 -14.05
N PRO A 165 13.12 2.53 -14.18
CA PRO A 165 13.23 1.30 -13.42
C PRO A 165 14.44 0.50 -13.90
N THR A 166 15.13 -0.14 -12.96
CA THR A 166 16.20 -1.09 -13.24
C THR A 166 15.67 -2.50 -13.53
N THR A 167 14.35 -2.66 -13.58
CA THR A 167 13.67 -3.94 -13.77
C THR A 167 13.84 -4.51 -15.18
N ALA A 168 13.84 -5.83 -15.25
CA ALA A 168 13.93 -6.59 -16.52
C ALA A 168 12.72 -6.39 -17.46
N ILE A 169 11.61 -5.80 -16.96
CA ILE A 169 10.41 -5.53 -17.76
C ILE A 169 10.30 -4.00 -17.92
N PRO A 170 10.72 -3.45 -19.06
CA PRO A 170 10.61 -2.01 -19.31
C PRO A 170 9.14 -1.65 -19.59
N LEU A 171 8.49 -1.02 -18.62
CA LEU A 171 7.19 -0.38 -18.82
C LEU A 171 7.41 1.08 -19.23
N ASP A 172 6.66 1.56 -20.20
CA ASP A 172 6.68 2.98 -20.57
C ASP A 172 6.10 3.87 -19.47
N VAL A 173 6.35 5.18 -19.56
CA VAL A 173 5.89 6.13 -18.55
C VAL A 173 4.35 6.16 -18.46
N PRO A 174 3.58 6.23 -19.57
CA PRO A 174 2.12 6.20 -19.50
C PRO A 174 1.55 4.98 -18.78
N THR A 175 2.10 3.79 -19.03
CA THR A 175 1.68 2.56 -18.35
C THR A 175 1.97 2.64 -16.84
N ARG A 176 3.16 3.09 -16.45
CA ARG A 176 3.50 3.30 -15.04
C ARG A 176 2.60 4.34 -14.37
N GLN A 177 2.25 5.42 -15.06
CA GLN A 177 1.31 6.44 -14.56
C GLN A 177 -0.08 5.84 -14.31
N ALA A 178 -0.62 5.06 -15.25
CA ALA A 178 -1.90 4.38 -15.07
C ALA A 178 -1.86 3.41 -13.88
N MET A 179 -0.81 2.59 -13.76
CA MET A 179 -0.61 1.68 -12.63
C MET A 179 -0.51 2.43 -11.29
N ALA A 180 0.21 3.56 -11.25
CA ALA A 180 0.33 4.37 -10.04
C ALA A 180 -1.02 4.97 -9.63
N ARG A 181 -1.82 5.45 -10.58
CA ARG A 181 -3.18 5.95 -10.32
C ARG A 181 -4.11 4.84 -9.81
N ILE A 182 -4.06 3.64 -10.40
CA ILE A 182 -4.83 2.48 -9.93
C ILE A 182 -4.46 2.17 -8.48
N HIS A 183 -3.16 1.98 -8.20
CA HIS A 183 -2.70 1.64 -6.87
C HIS A 183 -3.00 2.73 -5.83
N ALA A 184 -2.90 4.01 -6.20
CA ALA A 184 -3.25 5.12 -5.32
C ALA A 184 -4.75 5.14 -4.97
N ARG A 185 -5.64 4.82 -5.92
CA ARG A 185 -7.09 4.69 -5.67
C ARG A 185 -7.40 3.53 -4.73
N ASP A 186 -6.80 2.37 -4.97
CA ASP A 186 -6.96 1.20 -4.10
C ASP A 186 -6.47 1.49 -2.68
N ALA A 187 -5.30 2.10 -2.55
CA ALA A 187 -4.74 2.47 -1.26
C ALA A 187 -5.63 3.48 -0.51
N ALA A 188 -6.10 4.53 -1.18
CA ALA A 188 -6.94 5.55 -0.57
C ALA A 188 -8.27 4.97 -0.08
N LEU A 189 -8.93 4.17 -0.92
CA LEU A 189 -10.19 3.52 -0.58
C LEU A 189 -10.00 2.52 0.56
N LYS A 190 -8.97 1.66 0.48
CA LYS A 190 -8.66 0.67 1.50
C LYS A 190 -8.36 1.33 2.85
N VAL A 191 -7.48 2.33 2.88
CA VAL A 191 -7.12 3.02 4.13
C VAL A 191 -8.34 3.66 4.77
N ALA A 192 -9.17 4.34 4.01
CA ALA A 192 -10.33 5.03 4.56
C ALA A 192 -11.45 4.06 4.98
N ALA A 193 -11.81 3.09 4.12
CA ALA A 193 -12.91 2.17 4.40
C ALA A 193 -12.56 1.18 5.53
N ASP A 194 -11.39 0.54 5.45
CA ASP A 194 -10.95 -0.40 6.48
C ASP A 194 -10.59 0.34 7.78
N GLY A 195 -9.94 1.52 7.67
CA GLY A 195 -9.64 2.36 8.83
C GLY A 195 -10.90 2.76 9.60
N LEU A 196 -11.94 3.19 8.88
CA LEU A 196 -13.25 3.49 9.47
C LEU A 196 -13.85 2.25 10.13
N ARG A 197 -13.86 1.11 9.41
CA ARG A 197 -14.40 -0.16 9.90
C ARG A 197 -13.73 -0.61 11.19
N TRP A 198 -12.40 -0.58 11.24
CA TRP A 198 -11.65 -1.03 12.41
C TRP A 198 -11.74 -0.06 13.57
N ALA A 199 -11.70 1.25 13.32
CA ALA A 199 -11.82 2.26 14.35
C ALA A 199 -13.20 2.20 15.03
N ILE A 200 -14.30 2.11 14.24
CA ILE A 200 -15.66 1.97 14.80
C ILE A 200 -15.85 0.62 15.46
N GLY A 201 -15.36 -0.48 14.84
CA GLY A 201 -15.56 -1.84 15.35
C GLY A 201 -14.82 -2.13 16.66
N ALA A 202 -13.73 -1.43 16.92
CA ALA A 202 -12.91 -1.64 18.12
C ALA A 202 -13.05 -0.52 19.16
N GLY A 203 -13.65 0.61 18.82
CA GLY A 203 -13.70 1.80 19.66
C GLY A 203 -15.09 2.36 19.86
N GLN A 204 -15.12 3.66 20.13
CA GLN A 204 -16.34 4.43 20.24
C GLN A 204 -16.74 5.03 18.89
N THR A 205 -18.03 5.13 18.64
CA THR A 205 -18.54 5.82 17.46
C THR A 205 -18.20 7.31 17.51
N ASP A 206 -17.53 7.79 16.45
CA ASP A 206 -17.30 9.21 16.23
C ASP A 206 -18.04 9.62 14.95
N PRO A 207 -19.12 10.39 15.03
CA PRO A 207 -19.91 10.78 13.87
C PRO A 207 -19.11 11.63 12.88
N ASN A 208 -18.01 12.24 13.29
CA ASN A 208 -17.17 13.08 12.45
C ASN A 208 -16.04 12.30 11.75
N LEU A 209 -15.82 11.03 12.12
CA LEU A 209 -14.69 10.26 11.61
C LEU A 209 -14.74 10.10 10.07
N ALA A 210 -15.91 9.83 9.52
CA ALA A 210 -16.10 9.72 8.08
C ALA A 210 -15.74 11.01 7.32
N GLY A 211 -16.11 12.17 7.89
CA GLY A 211 -15.73 13.48 7.36
C GLY A 211 -14.23 13.74 7.48
N SER A 212 -13.63 13.39 8.61
CA SER A 212 -12.19 13.54 8.85
C SER A 212 -11.36 12.70 7.90
N LEU A 213 -11.85 11.52 7.50
CA LEU A 213 -11.23 10.64 6.48
C LEU A 213 -11.40 11.15 5.05
N ASN A 214 -12.20 12.21 4.84
CA ASN A 214 -12.53 12.74 3.51
C ASN A 214 -13.08 11.68 2.54
N LEU A 215 -14.00 10.84 3.00
CA LEU A 215 -14.63 9.81 2.15
C LEU A 215 -15.17 10.36 0.82
N PRO A 216 -15.86 11.52 0.77
CA PRO A 216 -16.32 12.08 -0.49
C PRO A 216 -15.19 12.33 -1.50
N GLY A 217 -14.07 12.90 -1.06
CA GLY A 217 -12.90 13.14 -1.92
C GLY A 217 -12.26 11.84 -2.41
N ILE A 218 -12.21 10.81 -1.55
CA ILE A 218 -11.69 9.49 -1.91
C ILE A 218 -12.61 8.80 -2.95
N TYR A 219 -13.93 8.89 -2.80
CA TYR A 219 -14.87 8.36 -3.80
C TYR A 219 -14.76 9.10 -5.14
N GLN A 220 -14.63 10.43 -5.11
CA GLN A 220 -14.39 11.21 -6.34
C GLN A 220 -13.09 10.80 -7.04
N ALA A 221 -12.04 10.49 -6.28
CA ALA A 221 -10.75 10.06 -6.83
C ALA A 221 -10.82 8.69 -7.55
N GLN A 222 -11.92 7.93 -7.39
CA GLN A 222 -12.12 6.68 -8.15
C GLN A 222 -12.47 6.90 -9.62
N ALA A 223 -12.82 8.13 -10.02
CA ALA A 223 -13.13 8.45 -11.42
C ALA A 223 -11.92 8.11 -12.31
N GLY A 224 -12.18 7.48 -13.46
CA GLY A 224 -11.16 7.05 -14.40
C GLY A 224 -10.45 5.72 -14.04
N LEU A 225 -10.90 5.00 -13.00
CA LEU A 225 -10.30 3.72 -12.63
C LEU A 225 -10.40 2.67 -13.75
N ILE A 226 -11.57 2.53 -14.35
CA ILE A 226 -11.79 1.51 -15.40
C ILE A 226 -10.99 1.85 -16.65
N GLU A 227 -10.91 3.11 -17.03
CA GLU A 227 -10.11 3.57 -18.17
C GLU A 227 -8.61 3.27 -17.97
N ASP A 228 -8.08 3.47 -16.76
CA ASP A 228 -6.70 3.11 -16.43
C ASP A 228 -6.48 1.59 -16.44
N MET A 229 -7.42 0.80 -15.91
CA MET A 229 -7.36 -0.68 -15.94
C MET A 229 -7.40 -1.21 -17.38
N ASP A 230 -8.29 -0.68 -18.22
CA ASP A 230 -8.37 -1.04 -19.64
C ASP A 230 -7.10 -0.66 -20.40
N PHE A 231 -6.47 0.46 -20.03
CA PHE A 231 -5.22 0.89 -20.62
C PHE A 231 -4.07 -0.07 -20.29
N VAL A 232 -3.92 -0.46 -19.04
CA VAL A 232 -2.85 -1.36 -18.56
C VAL A 232 -3.03 -2.79 -19.09
N SER A 233 -4.25 -3.20 -19.41
CA SER A 233 -4.58 -4.57 -19.88
C SER A 233 -4.22 -4.81 -21.36
N LYS A 234 -3.90 -3.78 -22.12
CA LYS A 234 -3.56 -3.84 -23.56
C LYS A 234 -2.08 -4.08 -23.78
#